data_090429c68d842136e2aaa080691a5856
#
_entry.id   090429c68d842136e2aaa080691a5856
#
_cell.length_a   1.000
_cell.length_b   1.000
_cell.length_c   1.000
_cell.angle_alpha   90.00
_cell.angle_beta   90.00
_cell.angle_gamma   90.00
#
_symmetry.space_group_name_H-M   'P 1'
#
loop_
_entity.id
_entity.type
_entity.pdbx_description
1 polymer ?
#
loop_
_entity_poly.entity_id
_entity_poly.type
_entity_poly.pdbx_seq_one_letter_code
_entity_poly.pdbx_strand_id
1 'polypeptide(L)'
;MTILDFVRTTRANLVLLILGIIIGALLGVGYSLTQPKVYAASASGYVTIGSGGTIDVLSGSSAAKDRARSYSAIVSSEAVAKIIQEKNPNMGMTVSGIRGSVTASTDENSSLIKVSAHASTPEQAQVLANSALHATAEYIKNIEGNNGGSGNAASSNGGNNATPNAENGNTAGASASANTAVSGNAANNIRVIPLDNASINPPLVSPNYTRNTLIGAVAGLVLVY
;
A
#
# COMPACT_ATOMS: atom_id res chain seq x y z
N MET A 1 -19.22 -48.53 -15.75
CA MET A 1 -20.29 -47.51 -15.71
C MET A 1 -20.22 -46.79 -17.06
N THR A 2 -21.26 -46.90 -17.86
CA THR A 2 -21.30 -46.23 -19.17
C THR A 2 -21.92 -44.84 -19.01
N ILE A 3 -21.58 -43.90 -19.88
CA ILE A 3 -22.14 -42.53 -19.89
C ILE A 3 -23.66 -42.55 -19.96
N LEU A 4 -24.22 -43.56 -20.61
CA LEU A 4 -25.68 -43.77 -20.73
C LEU A 4 -26.32 -44.12 -19.37
N ASP A 5 -25.66 -44.91 -18.54
CA ASP A 5 -26.14 -45.24 -17.20
C ASP A 5 -26.16 -44.02 -16.30
N PHE A 6 -25.15 -43.17 -16.41
CA PHE A 6 -25.07 -41.89 -15.72
C PHE A 6 -26.24 -40.96 -16.06
N VAL A 7 -26.50 -40.78 -17.38
CA VAL A 7 -27.63 -39.94 -17.84
C VAL A 7 -28.98 -40.48 -17.40
N ARG A 8 -29.14 -41.80 -17.41
CA ARG A 8 -30.40 -42.45 -17.00
C ARG A 8 -30.67 -42.30 -15.50
N THR A 9 -29.64 -42.49 -14.67
CA THR A 9 -29.73 -42.31 -13.23
C THR A 9 -29.98 -40.84 -12.86
N THR A 10 -29.28 -39.90 -13.53
CA THR A 10 -29.49 -38.47 -13.34
C THR A 10 -30.92 -38.02 -13.68
N ARG A 11 -31.49 -38.52 -14.76
CA ARG A 11 -32.88 -38.21 -15.13
C ARG A 11 -33.90 -38.79 -14.15
N ALA A 12 -33.68 -40.00 -13.62
CA ALA A 12 -34.56 -40.63 -12.64
C ALA A 12 -34.56 -39.86 -11.30
N ASN A 13 -33.42 -39.26 -10.93
CA ASN A 13 -33.24 -38.56 -9.65
C ASN A 13 -33.17 -37.04 -9.79
N LEU A 14 -33.64 -36.49 -10.92
CA LEU A 14 -33.54 -35.04 -11.20
C LEU A 14 -34.18 -34.17 -10.13
N VAL A 15 -35.34 -34.59 -9.60
CA VAL A 15 -36.05 -33.88 -8.51
C VAL A 15 -35.19 -33.84 -7.25
N LEU A 16 -34.51 -34.93 -6.93
CA LEU A 16 -33.70 -35.07 -5.74
C LEU A 16 -32.41 -34.25 -5.89
N LEU A 17 -31.84 -34.19 -7.08
CA LEU A 17 -30.71 -33.31 -7.41
C LEU A 17 -31.07 -31.83 -7.29
N ILE A 18 -32.20 -31.41 -7.82
CA ILE A 18 -32.68 -30.02 -7.70
C ILE A 18 -32.89 -29.67 -6.22
N LEU A 19 -33.52 -30.59 -5.46
CA LEU A 19 -33.73 -30.37 -4.02
C LEU A 19 -32.40 -30.23 -3.27
N GLY A 20 -31.40 -31.05 -3.60
CA GLY A 20 -30.04 -30.96 -3.03
C GLY A 20 -29.37 -29.63 -3.30
N ILE A 21 -29.45 -29.13 -4.55
CA ILE A 21 -28.92 -27.80 -4.92
C ILE A 21 -29.62 -26.69 -4.13
N ILE A 22 -30.95 -26.74 -3.99
CA ILE A 22 -31.70 -25.73 -3.26
C ILE A 22 -31.34 -25.74 -1.77
N ILE A 23 -31.29 -26.89 -1.14
CA ILE A 23 -30.89 -27.02 0.27
C ILE A 23 -29.45 -26.54 0.46
N GLY A 24 -28.52 -26.96 -0.40
CA GLY A 24 -27.13 -26.54 -0.36
C GLY A 24 -26.97 -25.03 -0.55
N ALA A 25 -27.72 -24.44 -1.48
CA ALA A 25 -27.72 -22.97 -1.67
C ALA A 25 -28.26 -22.24 -0.43
N LEU A 26 -29.34 -22.71 0.19
CA LEU A 26 -29.89 -22.13 1.42
C LEU A 26 -28.90 -22.21 2.58
N LEU A 27 -28.19 -23.32 2.73
CA LEU A 27 -27.14 -23.47 3.73
C LEU A 27 -25.97 -22.52 3.44
N GLY A 28 -25.58 -22.33 2.19
CA GLY A 28 -24.56 -21.37 1.78
C GLY A 28 -24.92 -19.92 2.10
N VAL A 29 -26.17 -19.54 1.88
CA VAL A 29 -26.70 -18.22 2.28
C VAL A 29 -26.74 -18.09 3.81
N GLY A 30 -27.28 -19.10 4.51
CA GLY A 30 -27.32 -19.11 5.97
C GLY A 30 -25.94 -18.94 6.59
N TYR A 31 -24.94 -19.66 6.10
CA TYR A 31 -23.55 -19.49 6.51
C TYR A 31 -23.02 -18.08 6.23
N SER A 32 -23.38 -17.50 5.09
CA SER A 32 -22.97 -16.12 4.74
C SER A 32 -23.51 -15.08 5.72
N LEU A 33 -24.70 -15.29 6.27
CA LEU A 33 -25.31 -14.37 7.25
C LEU A 33 -24.59 -14.38 8.61
N THR A 34 -23.87 -15.45 8.94
CA THR A 34 -23.09 -15.54 10.18
C THR A 34 -21.70 -14.89 10.07
N GLN A 35 -21.25 -14.58 8.86
CA GLN A 35 -19.95 -13.97 8.64
C GLN A 35 -19.94 -12.46 8.99
N PRO A 36 -18.86 -11.94 9.59
CA PRO A 36 -18.74 -10.51 9.86
C PRO A 36 -18.67 -9.73 8.54
N LYS A 37 -19.33 -8.58 8.53
CA LYS A 37 -19.26 -7.67 7.40
C LYS A 37 -17.88 -7.00 7.36
N VAL A 38 -17.27 -6.96 6.19
CA VAL A 38 -15.99 -6.31 5.94
C VAL A 38 -16.11 -5.40 4.73
N TYR A 39 -15.77 -4.15 4.92
CA TYR A 39 -15.71 -3.13 3.89
C TYR A 39 -14.27 -2.88 3.48
N ALA A 40 -14.02 -2.62 2.20
CA ALA A 40 -12.69 -2.30 1.69
C ALA A 40 -12.66 -0.90 1.07
N ALA A 41 -11.80 -0.05 1.59
CA ALA A 41 -11.53 1.26 1.04
C ALA A 41 -10.11 1.31 0.46
N SER A 42 -9.90 2.10 -0.57
CA SER A 42 -8.58 2.27 -1.19
C SER A 42 -8.27 3.73 -1.39
N ALA A 43 -7.06 4.14 -1.01
CA ALA A 43 -6.47 5.44 -1.29
C ALA A 43 -5.22 5.26 -2.13
N SER A 44 -4.85 6.25 -2.92
CA SER A 44 -3.64 6.19 -3.74
C SER A 44 -2.74 7.40 -3.55
N GLY A 45 -1.43 7.17 -3.65
CA GLY A 45 -0.43 8.21 -3.57
C GLY A 45 0.69 7.99 -4.58
N TYR A 46 1.27 9.09 -5.04
CA TYR A 46 2.35 9.08 -6.01
C TYR A 46 3.68 9.36 -5.32
N VAL A 47 4.69 8.52 -5.59
CA VAL A 47 6.06 8.73 -5.11
C VAL A 47 6.80 9.63 -6.08
N THR A 48 7.28 10.76 -5.57
CA THR A 48 8.11 11.70 -6.34
C THR A 48 9.50 11.84 -5.73
N ILE A 49 10.47 11.99 -6.58
CA ILE A 49 11.85 12.34 -6.23
C ILE A 49 12.14 13.66 -6.92
N GLY A 50 12.43 14.72 -6.17
CA GLY A 50 12.72 16.02 -6.76
C GLY A 50 13.20 17.03 -5.75
N SER A 51 14.12 17.88 -6.15
CA SER A 51 14.55 19.06 -5.42
C SER A 51 13.67 20.25 -5.84
N GLY A 52 12.78 20.66 -4.93
CA GLY A 52 12.21 22.01 -4.88
C GLY A 52 11.73 22.64 -6.20
N GLY A 53 10.71 22.11 -6.84
CA GLY A 53 9.90 22.88 -7.80
C GLY A 53 9.85 22.41 -9.24
N THR A 54 10.77 21.61 -9.71
CA THR A 54 10.68 20.94 -11.01
C THR A 54 10.66 19.43 -10.81
N ILE A 55 9.56 18.81 -11.19
CA ILE A 55 9.46 17.36 -11.25
C ILE A 55 10.38 16.95 -12.41
N ASP A 56 11.54 16.40 -12.11
CA ASP A 56 12.37 15.77 -13.10
C ASP A 56 11.77 14.43 -13.50
N VAL A 57 10.85 14.52 -14.47
CA VAL A 57 9.97 13.42 -14.87
C VAL A 57 10.74 12.29 -15.56
N LEU A 58 11.94 12.55 -16.05
CA LEU A 58 12.65 11.59 -16.91
C LEU A 58 13.72 10.76 -16.18
N SER A 59 14.48 11.36 -15.30
CA SER A 59 15.55 10.68 -14.58
C SER A 59 15.08 10.08 -13.24
N GLY A 60 14.02 10.65 -12.66
CA GLY A 60 13.43 10.16 -11.41
C GLY A 60 12.48 8.98 -11.55
N SER A 61 12.07 8.62 -12.77
CA SER A 61 10.95 7.66 -12.92
C SER A 61 11.30 6.23 -12.52
N SER A 62 12.48 5.72 -12.84
CA SER A 62 12.90 4.36 -12.43
C SER A 62 13.17 4.29 -10.92
N ALA A 63 13.90 5.26 -10.38
CA ALA A 63 14.17 5.34 -8.96
C ALA A 63 12.88 5.54 -8.14
N ALA A 64 11.92 6.33 -8.64
CA ALA A 64 10.62 6.51 -8.00
C ALA A 64 9.80 5.22 -7.97
N LYS A 65 9.86 4.40 -9.03
CA LYS A 65 9.21 3.08 -9.08
C LYS A 65 9.81 2.10 -8.07
N ASP A 66 11.14 2.03 -7.99
CA ASP A 66 11.82 1.16 -7.04
C ASP A 66 11.54 1.58 -5.60
N ARG A 67 11.46 2.88 -5.34
CA ARG A 67 11.06 3.42 -4.04
C ARG A 67 9.59 3.14 -3.73
N ALA A 68 8.67 3.29 -4.69
CA ALA A 68 7.27 2.96 -4.50
C ALA A 68 7.09 1.50 -4.08
N ARG A 69 7.85 0.58 -4.69
CA ARG A 69 7.86 -0.84 -4.32
C ARG A 69 8.36 -1.05 -2.90
N SER A 70 9.46 -0.41 -2.51
CA SER A 70 10.00 -0.50 -1.16
C SER A 70 9.03 0.10 -0.14
N TYR A 71 8.40 1.23 -0.45
CA TYR A 71 7.48 1.91 0.44
C TYR A 71 6.14 1.19 0.60
N SER A 72 5.71 0.42 -0.41
CA SER A 72 4.51 -0.40 -0.27
C SER A 72 4.64 -1.43 0.86
N ALA A 73 5.84 -1.96 1.10
CA ALA A 73 6.10 -2.85 2.22
C ALA A 73 6.06 -2.14 3.58
N ILE A 74 6.38 -0.84 3.61
CA ILE A 74 6.38 -0.05 4.85
C ILE A 74 4.96 0.26 5.34
N VAL A 75 3.98 0.35 4.44
CA VAL A 75 2.58 0.69 4.77
C VAL A 75 2.01 -0.20 5.87
N SER A 76 2.29 -1.50 5.84
CA SER A 76 1.85 -2.46 6.85
C SER A 76 2.84 -2.64 8.02
N SER A 77 3.82 -1.74 8.17
CA SER A 77 4.79 -1.80 9.26
C SER A 77 4.17 -1.39 10.60
N GLU A 78 4.81 -1.82 11.68
CA GLU A 78 4.39 -1.46 13.04
C GLU A 78 4.54 0.05 13.29
N ALA A 79 5.57 0.68 12.72
CA ALA A 79 5.80 2.10 12.88
C ALA A 79 4.66 2.94 12.28
N VAL A 80 4.23 2.60 11.06
CA VAL A 80 3.09 3.27 10.42
C VAL A 80 1.80 2.99 11.19
N ALA A 81 1.58 1.76 11.65
CA ALA A 81 0.40 1.42 12.44
C ALA A 81 0.30 2.18 13.77
N LYS A 82 1.44 2.44 14.43
CA LYS A 82 1.48 3.29 15.63
C LYS A 82 1.08 4.72 15.31
N ILE A 83 1.60 5.31 14.25
CA ILE A 83 1.22 6.67 13.81
C ILE A 83 -0.28 6.75 13.52
N ILE A 84 -0.83 5.71 12.85
CA ILE A 84 -2.28 5.66 12.58
C ILE A 84 -3.08 5.62 13.88
N GLN A 85 -2.67 4.78 14.84
CA GLN A 85 -3.35 4.65 16.13
C GLN A 85 -3.30 5.95 16.94
N GLU A 86 -2.15 6.60 17.00
CA GLU A 86 -1.96 7.88 17.70
C GLU A 86 -2.83 8.98 17.11
N LYS A 87 -2.95 9.03 15.78
CA LYS A 87 -3.77 10.04 15.10
C LYS A 87 -5.28 9.75 15.14
N ASN A 88 -5.66 8.50 15.39
CA ASN A 88 -7.05 8.06 15.38
C ASN A 88 -7.38 7.22 16.64
N PRO A 89 -7.27 7.79 17.85
CA PRO A 89 -7.48 7.04 19.09
C PRO A 89 -8.91 6.50 19.22
N ASN A 90 -9.88 7.15 18.58
CA ASN A 90 -11.30 6.77 18.63
C ASN A 90 -11.63 5.57 17.72
N MET A 91 -10.69 5.09 16.92
CA MET A 91 -10.91 3.95 16.02
C MET A 91 -11.05 2.62 16.79
N GLY A 92 -10.56 2.56 18.04
CA GLY A 92 -10.65 1.36 18.89
C GLY A 92 -9.86 0.14 18.36
N MET A 93 -8.95 0.34 17.40
CA MET A 93 -8.14 -0.71 16.83
C MET A 93 -6.77 -0.79 17.50
N THR A 94 -6.30 -2.01 17.72
CA THR A 94 -4.92 -2.25 18.18
C THR A 94 -3.92 -2.07 17.04
N VAL A 95 -2.64 -1.85 17.34
CA VAL A 95 -1.57 -1.77 16.34
C VAL A 95 -1.54 -3.02 15.45
N SER A 96 -1.69 -4.21 16.06
CA SER A 96 -1.76 -5.47 15.31
C SER A 96 -2.99 -5.56 14.42
N GLY A 97 -4.14 -5.07 14.89
CA GLY A 97 -5.38 -4.99 14.11
C GLY A 97 -5.21 -4.08 12.89
N ILE A 98 -4.62 -2.90 13.07
CA ILE A 98 -4.34 -1.96 11.98
C ILE A 98 -3.41 -2.61 10.94
N ARG A 99 -2.32 -3.24 11.38
CA ARG A 99 -1.38 -3.92 10.48
C ARG A 99 -2.04 -5.02 9.66
N GLY A 100 -2.90 -5.82 10.27
CA GLY A 100 -3.63 -6.89 9.58
C GLY A 100 -4.74 -6.39 8.65
N SER A 101 -5.19 -5.16 8.86
CA SER A 101 -6.29 -4.57 8.09
C SER A 101 -5.82 -3.65 6.95
N VAL A 102 -4.53 -3.32 6.88
CA VAL A 102 -3.97 -2.44 5.85
C VAL A 102 -3.00 -3.20 4.97
N THR A 103 -3.17 -3.07 3.67
CA THR A 103 -2.28 -3.62 2.66
C THR A 103 -1.94 -2.55 1.64
N ALA A 104 -0.78 -2.68 0.99
CA ALA A 104 -0.42 -1.82 -0.12
C ALA A 104 0.06 -2.63 -1.30
N SER A 105 -0.18 -2.08 -2.47
CA SER A 105 0.30 -2.63 -3.74
C SER A 105 0.82 -1.50 -4.63
N THR A 106 1.71 -1.84 -5.53
CA THR A 106 2.22 -0.96 -6.58
C THR A 106 2.36 -1.76 -7.86
N ASP A 107 2.06 -1.16 -8.98
CA ASP A 107 2.27 -1.77 -10.28
C ASP A 107 3.74 -1.70 -10.66
N GLU A 108 4.25 -2.72 -11.38
CA GLU A 108 5.68 -2.82 -11.73
C GLU A 108 6.23 -1.62 -12.51
N ASN A 109 5.37 -0.95 -13.27
CA ASN A 109 5.75 0.20 -14.10
C ASN A 109 5.24 1.53 -13.59
N SER A 110 4.76 1.60 -12.34
CA SER A 110 4.16 2.79 -11.76
C SER A 110 4.88 3.23 -10.49
N SER A 111 4.97 4.54 -10.27
CA SER A 111 5.35 5.13 -8.98
C SER A 111 4.14 5.35 -8.07
N LEU A 112 2.99 4.77 -8.42
CA LEU A 112 1.77 4.86 -7.64
C LEU A 112 1.75 3.77 -6.56
N ILE A 113 1.46 4.16 -5.33
CA ILE A 113 1.16 3.25 -4.23
C ILE A 113 -0.33 3.27 -4.00
N LYS A 114 -0.97 2.11 -4.10
CA LYS A 114 -2.36 1.91 -3.75
C LYS A 114 -2.43 1.27 -2.37
N VAL A 115 -3.02 1.98 -1.42
CA VAL A 115 -3.26 1.51 -0.06
C VAL A 115 -4.69 1.04 0.03
N SER A 116 -4.90 -0.18 0.49
CA SER A 116 -6.23 -0.75 0.73
C SER A 116 -6.38 -1.08 2.21
N ALA A 117 -7.51 -0.69 2.78
CA ALA A 117 -7.84 -0.94 4.18
C ALA A 117 -9.17 -1.66 4.30
N HIS A 118 -9.24 -2.57 5.26
CA HIS A 118 -10.41 -3.36 5.57
C HIS A 118 -10.92 -3.03 6.97
N ALA A 119 -12.22 -2.81 7.13
CA ALA A 119 -12.82 -2.55 8.44
C ALA A 119 -14.27 -3.05 8.51
N SER A 120 -14.82 -3.07 9.73
CA SER A 120 -16.18 -3.52 9.99
C SER A 120 -17.25 -2.54 9.53
N THR A 121 -16.90 -1.25 9.39
CA THR A 121 -17.79 -0.21 8.87
C THR A 121 -17.18 0.53 7.69
N PRO A 122 -17.99 1.08 6.79
CA PRO A 122 -17.52 1.85 5.64
C PRO A 122 -16.65 3.05 6.06
N GLU A 123 -17.07 3.77 7.09
CA GLU A 123 -16.40 4.95 7.60
C GLU A 123 -15.02 4.61 8.17
N GLN A 124 -14.94 3.52 8.94
CA GLN A 124 -13.66 3.04 9.46
C GLN A 124 -12.70 2.62 8.35
N ALA A 125 -13.20 1.92 7.32
CA ALA A 125 -12.37 1.52 6.17
C ALA A 125 -11.81 2.75 5.44
N GLN A 126 -12.65 3.77 5.20
CA GLN A 126 -12.25 5.02 4.56
C GLN A 126 -11.18 5.76 5.39
N VAL A 127 -11.46 5.98 6.68
CA VAL A 127 -10.53 6.68 7.58
C VAL A 127 -9.21 5.92 7.66
N LEU A 128 -9.27 4.59 7.77
CA LEU A 128 -8.07 3.75 7.87
C LEU A 128 -7.22 3.82 6.60
N ALA A 129 -7.81 3.77 5.41
CA ALA A 129 -7.09 3.86 4.14
C ALA A 129 -6.40 5.22 3.98
N ASN A 130 -7.11 6.31 4.26
CA ASN A 130 -6.56 7.66 4.20
C ASN A 130 -5.46 7.86 5.25
N SER A 131 -5.71 7.45 6.49
CA SER A 131 -4.73 7.57 7.57
C SER A 131 -3.46 6.74 7.29
N ALA A 132 -3.60 5.56 6.69
CA ALA A 132 -2.46 4.73 6.32
C ALA A 132 -1.60 5.39 5.24
N LEU A 133 -2.21 6.00 4.22
CA LEU A 133 -1.48 6.74 3.20
C LEU A 133 -0.74 7.94 3.80
N HIS A 134 -1.42 8.75 4.62
CA HIS A 134 -0.81 9.92 5.27
C HIS A 134 0.28 9.54 6.29
N ALA A 135 0.05 8.52 7.11
CA ALA A 135 1.04 8.04 8.07
C ALA A 135 2.30 7.48 7.37
N THR A 136 2.11 6.81 6.24
CA THR A 136 3.22 6.34 5.40
C THR A 136 4.02 7.50 4.83
N ALA A 137 3.34 8.52 4.29
CA ALA A 137 3.99 9.72 3.76
C ALA A 137 4.80 10.45 4.84
N GLU A 138 4.26 10.56 6.04
CA GLU A 138 4.95 11.17 7.18
C GLU A 138 6.15 10.34 7.64
N TYR A 139 5.99 9.03 7.75
CA TYR A 139 7.06 8.13 8.15
C TYR A 139 8.23 8.17 7.15
N ILE A 140 7.93 8.14 5.85
CA ILE A 140 8.94 8.26 4.78
C ILE A 140 9.65 9.62 4.87
N LYS A 141 8.90 10.71 5.06
CA LYS A 141 9.48 12.04 5.22
C LYS A 141 10.45 12.10 6.41
N ASN A 142 10.12 11.44 7.51
CA ASN A 142 10.97 11.41 8.71
C ASN A 142 12.26 10.59 8.49
N ILE A 143 12.17 9.46 7.79
CA ILE A 143 13.34 8.62 7.48
C ILE A 143 14.26 9.31 6.47
N GLU A 144 13.72 9.78 5.38
CA GLU A 144 14.51 10.40 4.30
C GLU A 144 15.02 11.79 4.71
N GLY A 145 14.24 12.54 5.48
CA GLY A 145 14.65 13.84 6.01
C GLY A 145 15.79 13.76 7.02
N ASN A 146 15.81 12.72 7.85
CA ASN A 146 16.90 12.51 8.82
C ASN A 146 18.16 11.91 8.17
N ASN A 147 18.04 11.12 7.10
CA ASN A 147 19.18 10.57 6.39
C ASN A 147 19.88 11.59 5.49
N GLY A 148 19.24 12.67 5.11
CA GLY A 148 19.87 13.78 4.38
C GLY A 148 20.87 14.58 5.22
N GLY A 149 20.88 14.42 6.54
CA GLY A 149 21.77 15.10 7.48
C GLY A 149 22.91 14.28 8.07
N SER A 150 22.94 12.96 7.86
CA SER A 150 23.91 12.07 8.52
C SER A 150 24.86 11.34 7.58
N GLY A 151 25.11 11.86 6.42
CA GLY A 151 26.07 11.31 5.44
C GLY A 151 27.51 11.79 5.62
N ASN A 152 27.94 12.18 6.83
CA ASN A 152 29.34 12.57 7.04
C ASN A 152 29.86 12.22 8.43
N ALA A 153 29.87 10.93 8.77
CA ALA A 153 30.68 10.46 9.89
C ALA A 153 31.04 8.99 9.73
N ALA A 154 31.90 8.65 8.79
CA ALA A 154 32.83 7.53 8.89
C ALA A 154 33.70 7.45 7.63
N SER A 155 34.71 8.24 7.54
CA SER A 155 36.03 7.85 7.00
C SER A 155 37.00 9.01 7.14
N SER A 156 37.74 9.03 8.19
CA SER A 156 39.08 9.60 8.17
C SER A 156 39.88 8.91 9.24
N ASN A 157 40.66 7.95 8.83
CA ASN A 157 41.95 7.77 9.48
C ASN A 157 42.94 7.34 8.41
N GLY A 158 43.97 8.17 8.19
CA GLY A 158 45.07 7.89 7.28
C GLY A 158 45.85 9.15 7.03
N GLY A 159 46.85 9.41 7.90
CA GLY A 159 47.69 10.58 7.95
C GLY A 159 48.47 10.91 6.69
N ASN A 160 48.90 12.13 6.59
CA ASN A 160 50.29 12.62 6.61
C ASN A 160 50.31 14.06 6.14
N ASN A 161 50.61 14.91 7.03
CA ASN A 161 51.74 15.85 7.11
C ASN A 161 52.35 16.33 5.77
N ALA A 162 52.15 17.61 5.46
CA ALA A 162 53.19 18.54 5.02
C ALA A 162 52.62 19.96 4.76
N THR A 163 53.02 20.88 5.58
CA THR A 163 53.01 22.35 5.41
C THR A 163 54.27 22.77 4.63
N PRO A 164 54.47 24.04 4.35
CA PRO A 164 53.77 25.02 3.51
C PRO A 164 54.69 25.58 2.42
N ASN A 165 54.21 26.30 1.46
CA ASN A 165 54.96 27.48 0.99
C ASN A 165 54.06 28.50 0.25
N ALA A 166 54.31 29.74 0.59
CA ALA A 166 53.76 30.95 0.04
C ALA A 166 54.32 31.26 -1.36
N GLU A 167 53.58 31.95 -2.19
CA GLU A 167 53.89 33.24 -2.78
C GLU A 167 53.07 33.56 -4.02
N ASN A 168 52.31 34.62 -3.93
CA ASN A 168 52.31 35.83 -4.75
C ASN A 168 52.00 35.75 -6.26
N GLY A 169 50.95 36.48 -6.65
CA GLY A 169 50.68 36.76 -8.07
C GLY A 169 49.33 37.41 -8.32
N ASN A 170 49.27 38.72 -8.09
CA ASN A 170 48.21 39.65 -8.44
C ASN A 170 47.90 39.64 -9.94
N THR A 171 46.65 39.52 -10.35
CA THR A 171 46.08 40.31 -11.46
C THR A 171 44.56 40.35 -11.44
N ALA A 172 44.06 41.55 -11.57
CA ALA A 172 42.66 41.94 -11.63
C ALA A 172 41.94 41.36 -12.85
N GLY A 173 40.72 40.94 -12.63
CA GLY A 173 39.75 40.61 -13.69
C GLY A 173 38.37 40.53 -13.08
N ALA A 174 37.66 41.65 -13.16
CA ALA A 174 36.27 41.72 -12.75
C ALA A 174 35.42 40.81 -13.65
N SER A 175 34.81 39.82 -13.05
CA SER A 175 33.62 39.18 -13.59
C SER A 175 32.72 38.85 -12.41
N ALA A 176 31.64 39.58 -12.34
CA ALA A 176 30.53 39.32 -11.43
C ALA A 176 29.96 37.94 -11.74
N SER A 177 30.47 36.96 -11.05
CA SER A 177 29.78 35.67 -10.97
C SER A 177 28.97 35.71 -9.69
N ALA A 178 27.69 35.88 -9.86
CA ALA A 178 26.72 35.65 -8.81
C ALA A 178 26.92 34.21 -8.37
N ASN A 179 27.78 34.03 -7.39
CA ASN A 179 27.92 32.79 -6.67
C ASN A 179 26.69 32.68 -5.76
N THR A 180 25.57 32.32 -6.36
CA THR A 180 24.51 31.71 -5.62
C THR A 180 25.14 30.41 -5.12
N ALA A 181 25.66 30.47 -3.92
CA ALA A 181 25.90 29.27 -3.13
C ALA A 181 24.54 28.57 -3.02
N VAL A 182 24.24 27.74 -4.01
CA VAL A 182 23.30 26.65 -3.86
C VAL A 182 23.96 25.75 -2.84
N SER A 183 23.71 26.14 -1.57
CA SER A 183 24.02 25.30 -0.43
C SER A 183 23.38 23.93 -0.71
N GLY A 184 24.26 23.00 -1.06
CA GLY A 184 23.90 21.66 -1.37
C GLY A 184 23.11 21.05 -0.21
N ASN A 185 21.86 20.87 -0.43
CA ASN A 185 21.04 19.81 0.12
C ASN A 185 19.82 19.59 -0.78
N ALA A 186 20.05 19.57 -2.09
CA ALA A 186 19.14 19.03 -3.07
C ALA A 186 19.12 17.48 -3.03
N ALA A 187 19.59 16.90 -1.92
CA ALA A 187 19.59 15.48 -1.70
C ALA A 187 18.15 15.03 -1.48
N ASN A 188 17.57 14.52 -2.57
CA ASN A 188 16.51 13.53 -2.54
C ASN A 188 15.31 13.87 -1.63
N ASN A 189 14.62 14.97 -1.92
CA ASN A 189 13.29 15.18 -1.36
C ASN A 189 12.32 14.14 -1.94
N ILE A 190 12.41 12.93 -1.40
CA ILE A 190 11.45 11.89 -1.70
C ILE A 190 10.21 12.19 -0.88
N ARG A 191 9.07 12.22 -1.55
CA ARG A 191 7.79 12.41 -0.88
C ARG A 191 6.70 11.56 -1.52
N VAL A 192 5.77 11.14 -0.71
CA VAL A 192 4.52 10.54 -1.16
C VAL A 192 3.47 11.63 -1.18
N ILE A 193 2.91 11.89 -2.35
CA ILE A 193 1.84 12.87 -2.55
C ILE A 193 0.54 12.09 -2.63
N PRO A 194 -0.41 12.29 -1.70
CA PRO A 194 -1.76 11.73 -1.83
C PRO A 194 -2.39 12.19 -3.14
N LEU A 195 -2.88 11.25 -3.94
CA LEU A 195 -3.52 11.51 -5.22
C LEU A 195 -5.04 11.39 -5.08
N ASP A 196 -5.49 10.22 -4.61
CA ASP A 196 -6.88 9.93 -4.39
C ASP A 196 -7.15 9.56 -2.94
N ASN A 197 -8.16 10.19 -2.38
CA ASN A 197 -8.69 9.79 -1.09
C ASN A 197 -9.60 8.57 -1.24
N ALA A 198 -9.69 7.78 -0.19
CA ALA A 198 -10.59 6.64 -0.16
C ALA A 198 -12.05 7.07 -0.35
N SER A 199 -12.80 6.26 -1.10
CA SER A 199 -14.22 6.49 -1.37
C SER A 199 -15.03 6.63 -0.08
N ILE A 200 -15.99 7.54 -0.09
CA ILE A 200 -16.94 7.77 1.01
C ILE A 200 -17.83 6.53 1.23
N ASN A 201 -18.07 5.75 0.17
CA ASN A 201 -18.90 4.56 0.21
C ASN A 201 -18.09 3.33 -0.25
N PRO A 202 -17.18 2.81 0.61
CA PRO A 202 -16.41 1.63 0.25
C PRO A 202 -17.31 0.40 0.10
N PRO A 203 -17.05 -0.47 -0.90
CA PRO A 203 -17.85 -1.65 -1.14
C PRO A 203 -17.72 -2.69 -0.04
N LEU A 204 -18.79 -3.42 0.20
CA LEU A 204 -18.80 -4.63 1.03
C LEU A 204 -18.04 -5.74 0.28
N VAL A 205 -16.97 -6.26 0.85
CA VAL A 205 -16.15 -7.33 0.27
C VAL A 205 -16.40 -8.70 0.92
N SER A 206 -16.91 -8.71 2.13
CA SER A 206 -17.31 -9.93 2.85
C SER A 206 -18.56 -9.67 3.67
N PRO A 207 -19.51 -10.63 3.71
CA PRO A 207 -19.54 -11.92 3.03
C PRO A 207 -19.83 -11.81 1.53
N ASN A 208 -19.21 -12.69 0.75
CA ASN A 208 -19.53 -12.81 -0.68
C ASN A 208 -20.67 -13.83 -0.86
N TYR A 209 -21.90 -13.33 -0.85
CA TYR A 209 -23.10 -14.16 -0.94
C TYR A 209 -23.09 -15.05 -2.18
N THR A 210 -22.72 -14.51 -3.33
CA THR A 210 -22.70 -15.26 -4.60
C THR A 210 -21.74 -16.45 -4.54
N ARG A 211 -20.54 -16.25 -4.03
CA ARG A 211 -19.54 -17.32 -3.89
C ARG A 211 -19.98 -18.39 -2.90
N ASN A 212 -20.49 -17.98 -1.74
CA ASN A 212 -20.92 -18.90 -0.69
C ASN A 212 -22.14 -19.71 -1.11
N THR A 213 -23.11 -19.09 -1.80
CA THR A 213 -24.27 -19.77 -2.37
C THR A 213 -23.86 -20.78 -3.44
N LEU A 214 -22.92 -20.42 -4.31
CA LEU A 214 -22.42 -21.33 -5.35
C LEU A 214 -21.73 -22.56 -4.74
N ILE A 215 -20.85 -22.33 -3.76
CA ILE A 215 -20.18 -23.42 -3.05
C ILE A 215 -21.18 -24.32 -2.34
N GLY A 216 -22.18 -23.73 -1.68
CA GLY A 216 -23.26 -24.47 -1.03
C GLY A 216 -24.08 -25.31 -2.02
N ALA A 217 -24.42 -24.73 -3.17
CA ALA A 217 -25.16 -25.44 -4.22
C ALA A 217 -24.39 -26.65 -4.78
N VAL A 218 -23.06 -26.45 -5.05
CA VAL A 218 -22.19 -27.55 -5.51
C VAL A 218 -22.05 -28.63 -4.45
N ALA A 219 -21.86 -28.26 -3.17
CA ALA A 219 -21.81 -29.22 -2.07
C ALA A 219 -23.11 -30.01 -1.93
N GLY A 220 -24.24 -29.34 -2.04
CA GLY A 220 -25.57 -29.98 -2.01
C GLY A 220 -25.76 -30.97 -3.17
N LEU A 221 -25.27 -30.64 -4.35
CA LEU A 221 -25.31 -31.54 -5.50
C LEU A 221 -24.44 -32.79 -5.25
N VAL A 222 -23.24 -32.64 -4.71
CA VAL A 222 -22.30 -33.74 -4.41
C VAL A 222 -22.85 -34.67 -3.34
N LEU A 223 -23.55 -34.13 -2.33
CA LEU A 223 -24.14 -34.94 -1.24
C LEU A 223 -25.31 -35.80 -1.69
N VAL A 224 -26.05 -35.40 -2.74
CA VAL A 224 -27.21 -36.10 -3.25
C VAL A 224 -26.86 -37.11 -4.35
N TYR A 225 -25.72 -36.93 -4.99
CA TYR A 225 -25.21 -37.83 -6.05
C TYR A 225 -24.48 -39.04 -5.47
#